data_9ee46ec60aa31b08542e526a25e00cf2
#
_entry.id   9ee46ec60aa31b08542e526a25e00cf2
#
_cell.length_a   1.000
_cell.length_b   1.000
_cell.length_c   1.000
_cell.angle_alpha   90.00
_cell.angle_beta   90.00
_cell.angle_gamma   90.00
#
_symmetry.space_group_name_H-M   'P 1'
#
loop_
_entity.id
_entity.type
_entity.pdbx_description
1 polymer ?
#
loop_
_entity_poly.entity_id
_entity_poly.type
_entity_poly.pdbx_seq_one_letter_code
_entity_poly.pdbx_strand_id
1 'polypeptide(L)'
;MTDRPKKLIAFLLIFSFIIYTICIYFNFSQTNVRINAPAQEGKLVWQQYGCNSCHQVYGLGGYLGPDLTNVYSKGGSGYIKAFLKSGTEVMPKFQLTEN
;
A
#
# COMPACT_ATOMS: atom_id res chain seq x y z
N MET A 1 12.83 -29.66 35.93
CA MET A 1 12.80 -29.92 34.50
C MET A 1 14.20 -30.06 33.97
N THR A 2 14.50 -31.15 33.32
CA THR A 2 15.80 -31.37 32.66
C THR A 2 15.94 -30.38 31.49
N ASP A 3 17.14 -29.89 31.23
CA ASP A 3 17.36 -28.86 30.18
C ASP A 3 17.13 -29.34 28.76
N ARG A 4 17.09 -30.68 28.56
CA ARG A 4 16.84 -31.30 27.25
C ARG A 4 15.49 -30.90 26.63
N PRO A 5 14.32 -30.98 27.33
CA PRO A 5 13.06 -30.59 26.73
C PRO A 5 12.98 -29.09 26.42
N LYS A 6 13.60 -28.23 27.25
CA LYS A 6 13.66 -26.78 26.99
C LYS A 6 14.43 -26.46 25.70
N LYS A 7 15.56 -27.09 25.49
CA LYS A 7 16.37 -26.94 24.28
C LYS A 7 15.63 -27.44 23.04
N LEU A 8 14.90 -28.57 23.17
CA LEU A 8 14.10 -29.13 22.08
C LEU A 8 12.97 -28.16 21.67
N ILE A 9 12.24 -27.64 22.65
CA ILE A 9 11.16 -26.67 22.39
C ILE A 9 11.71 -25.40 21.73
N ALA A 10 12.81 -24.84 22.24
CA ALA A 10 13.45 -23.68 21.66
C ALA A 10 13.88 -23.93 20.20
N PHE A 11 14.45 -25.08 19.93
CA PHE A 11 14.87 -25.47 18.58
C PHE A 11 13.66 -25.59 17.63
N LEU A 12 12.58 -26.22 18.07
CA LEU A 12 11.36 -26.34 17.27
C LEU A 12 10.72 -24.98 16.97
N LEU A 13 10.72 -24.05 17.93
CA LEU A 13 10.19 -22.71 17.73
C LEU A 13 11.03 -21.91 16.71
N ILE A 14 12.36 -21.97 16.84
CA ILE A 14 13.26 -21.29 15.90
C ILE A 14 13.10 -21.88 14.49
N PHE A 15 13.05 -23.20 14.37
CA PHE A 15 12.88 -23.87 13.10
C PHE A 15 11.54 -23.54 12.42
N SER A 16 10.46 -23.56 13.19
CA SER A 16 9.12 -23.14 12.74
C SER A 16 9.11 -21.68 12.25
N PHE A 17 9.76 -20.79 12.96
CA PHE A 17 9.88 -19.39 12.58
C PHE A 17 10.65 -19.21 11.26
N ILE A 18 11.75 -19.93 11.09
CA ILE A 18 12.55 -19.88 9.86
C ILE A 18 11.72 -20.38 8.66
N ILE A 19 11.03 -21.51 8.81
CA ILE A 19 10.15 -22.05 7.75
C ILE A 19 9.05 -21.04 7.39
N TYR A 20 8.39 -20.47 8.38
CA TYR A 20 7.35 -19.47 8.17
C TYR A 20 7.86 -18.25 7.40
N THR A 21 9.02 -17.74 7.79
CA THR A 21 9.68 -16.61 7.12
C THR A 21 10.02 -16.94 5.66
N ILE A 22 10.59 -18.11 5.41
CA ILE A 22 10.91 -18.56 4.05
C ILE A 22 9.64 -18.71 3.21
N CYS A 23 8.57 -19.27 3.76
CA CYS A 23 7.29 -19.40 3.06
C CYS A 23 6.72 -18.03 2.66
N ILE A 24 6.77 -17.04 3.54
CA ILE A 24 6.31 -15.68 3.24
C ILE A 24 7.13 -15.08 2.10
N TYR A 25 8.45 -15.13 2.20
CA TYR A 25 9.32 -14.59 1.16
C TYR A 25 9.13 -15.27 -0.20
N PHE A 26 8.99 -16.60 -0.21
CA PHE A 26 8.73 -17.35 -1.44
C PHE A 26 7.39 -17.00 -2.07
N ASN A 27 6.31 -16.97 -1.28
CA ASN A 27 4.98 -16.62 -1.79
C ASN A 27 4.93 -15.17 -2.27
N PHE A 28 5.56 -14.25 -1.54
CA PHE A 28 5.62 -12.84 -1.94
C PHE A 28 6.46 -12.62 -3.20
N SER A 29 7.56 -13.37 -3.35
CA SER A 29 8.40 -13.30 -4.55
C SER A 29 7.71 -13.90 -5.79
N GLN A 30 6.82 -14.87 -5.61
CA GLN A 30 6.05 -15.47 -6.70
C GLN A 30 4.84 -14.61 -7.11
N THR A 31 4.29 -13.82 -6.21
CA THR A 31 3.35 -12.76 -6.55
C THR A 31 4.14 -11.61 -7.18
N ASN A 32 4.56 -11.79 -8.42
CA ASN A 32 4.91 -10.68 -9.27
C ASN A 32 3.65 -9.83 -9.47
N VAL A 33 3.37 -8.96 -8.50
CA VAL A 33 2.51 -7.81 -8.76
C VAL A 33 3.25 -7.02 -9.85
N ARG A 34 2.96 -7.32 -11.10
CA ARG A 34 3.39 -6.48 -12.21
C ARG A 34 2.69 -5.15 -12.01
N ILE A 35 3.34 -4.29 -11.25
CA ILE A 35 2.97 -2.89 -11.24
C ILE A 35 3.24 -2.41 -12.66
N ASN A 36 2.19 -2.29 -13.45
CA ASN A 36 2.29 -1.75 -14.81
C ASN A 36 2.89 -0.32 -14.72
N ALA A 37 3.61 0.08 -15.75
CA ALA A 37 4.32 1.36 -15.78
C ALA A 37 3.42 2.56 -15.39
N PRO A 38 2.17 2.69 -15.87
CA PRO A 38 1.28 3.77 -15.46
C PRO A 38 0.98 3.82 -13.97
N ALA A 39 0.84 2.67 -13.31
CA ALA A 39 0.60 2.63 -11.86
C ALA A 39 1.83 3.07 -11.06
N GLN A 40 3.01 2.77 -11.56
CA GLN A 40 4.26 3.20 -10.95
C GLN A 40 4.48 4.70 -11.08
N GLU A 41 4.18 5.27 -12.24
CA GLU A 41 4.18 6.72 -12.46
C GLU A 41 3.17 7.42 -11.55
N GLY A 42 1.95 6.89 -11.45
CA GLY A 42 0.93 7.39 -10.54
C GLY A 42 1.38 7.38 -9.07
N LYS A 43 2.12 6.37 -8.65
CA LYS A 43 2.71 6.31 -7.31
C LYS A 43 3.72 7.43 -7.07
N LEU A 44 4.56 7.73 -8.06
CA LEU A 44 5.52 8.84 -7.97
C LEU A 44 4.81 10.18 -7.88
N VAL A 45 3.78 10.41 -8.69
CA VAL A 45 2.93 11.62 -8.62
C VAL A 45 2.26 11.75 -7.26
N TRP A 46 1.71 10.65 -6.72
CA TRP A 46 1.13 10.59 -5.38
C TRP A 46 2.10 11.04 -4.29
N GLN A 47 3.34 10.60 -4.37
CA GLN A 47 4.40 10.98 -3.43
C GLN A 47 4.85 12.43 -3.64
N GLN A 48 5.03 12.85 -4.89
CA GLN A 48 5.50 14.17 -5.24
C GLN A 48 4.53 15.28 -4.78
N TYR A 49 3.24 15.06 -4.94
CA TYR A 49 2.21 16.03 -4.53
C TYR A 49 1.74 15.86 -3.08
N GLY A 50 2.31 14.90 -2.35
CA GLY A 50 2.00 14.69 -0.93
C GLY A 50 0.55 14.31 -0.65
N CYS A 51 -0.10 13.57 -1.54
CA CYS A 51 -1.51 13.17 -1.41
C CYS A 51 -1.79 12.38 -0.13
N ASN A 52 -0.79 11.63 0.35
CA ASN A 52 -0.85 10.89 1.61
C ASN A 52 -0.94 11.77 2.86
N SER A 53 -0.68 13.08 2.75
CA SER A 53 -0.86 14.01 3.87
C SER A 53 -2.33 14.17 4.28
N CYS A 54 -3.24 14.01 3.33
CA CYS A 54 -4.68 14.18 3.54
C CYS A 54 -5.48 12.90 3.31
N HIS A 55 -5.01 11.99 2.46
CA HIS A 55 -5.71 10.79 2.04
C HIS A 55 -5.05 9.52 2.55
N GLN A 56 -5.87 8.46 2.68
CA GLN A 56 -5.40 7.12 3.02
C GLN A 56 -5.49 6.18 1.82
N VAL A 57 -4.61 5.20 1.82
CA VAL A 57 -4.73 3.96 1.05
C VAL A 57 -4.58 2.81 2.05
N TYR A 58 -5.56 1.93 2.11
CA TYR A 58 -5.67 0.88 3.14
C TYR A 58 -5.59 1.41 4.58
N GLY A 59 -6.20 2.56 4.84
CA GLY A 59 -6.20 3.20 6.15
C GLY A 59 -4.88 3.87 6.55
N LEU A 60 -3.88 3.86 5.70
CA LEU A 60 -2.57 4.48 5.95
C LEU A 60 -2.49 5.85 5.25
N GLY A 61 -2.27 6.88 6.02
CA GLY A 61 -2.17 8.27 5.56
C GLY A 61 -2.90 9.24 6.45
N GLY A 62 -3.03 10.50 5.99
CA GLY A 62 -3.77 11.55 6.69
C GLY A 62 -5.29 11.36 6.63
N TYR A 63 -6.01 11.88 7.62
CA TYR A 63 -7.46 11.71 7.78
C TYR A 63 -8.27 12.97 7.43
N LEU A 64 -7.66 13.95 6.81
CA LEU A 64 -8.36 15.14 6.37
C LEU A 64 -9.28 14.87 5.17
N GLY A 65 -8.86 14.00 4.28
CA GLY A 65 -9.64 13.51 3.15
C GLY A 65 -10.10 12.06 3.32
N PRO A 66 -10.98 11.57 2.45
CA PRO A 66 -11.47 10.18 2.50
C PRO A 66 -10.39 9.17 2.08
N ASP A 67 -10.58 7.91 2.49
CA ASP A 67 -9.80 6.77 2.02
C ASP A 67 -10.03 6.53 0.52
N LEU A 68 -8.96 6.44 -0.26
CA LEU A 68 -9.00 6.31 -1.71
C LEU A 68 -8.75 4.89 -2.22
N THR A 69 -8.68 3.90 -1.34
CA THR A 69 -8.39 2.50 -1.70
C THR A 69 -9.26 1.99 -2.84
N ASN A 70 -10.55 2.26 -2.80
CA ASN A 70 -11.55 1.79 -3.78
C ASN A 70 -12.16 2.92 -4.62
N VAL A 71 -11.54 4.09 -4.67
CA VAL A 71 -12.12 5.25 -5.36
C VAL A 71 -12.32 5.00 -6.86
N TYR A 72 -11.42 4.28 -7.51
CA TYR A 72 -11.55 3.95 -8.93
C TYR A 72 -12.73 3.05 -9.23
N SER A 73 -12.93 1.99 -8.43
CA SER A 73 -14.05 1.08 -8.61
C SER A 73 -15.41 1.71 -8.28
N LYS A 74 -15.43 2.71 -7.40
CA LYS A 74 -16.66 3.43 -7.04
C LYS A 74 -17.04 4.55 -8.02
N GLY A 75 -16.07 5.33 -8.47
CA GLY A 75 -16.33 6.55 -9.24
C GLY A 75 -15.71 6.58 -10.64
N GLY A 76 -14.77 5.70 -10.94
CA GLY A 76 -14.05 5.68 -12.22
C GLY A 76 -13.05 6.81 -12.38
N SER A 77 -12.38 6.80 -13.53
CA SER A 77 -11.33 7.78 -13.84
C SER A 77 -11.86 9.21 -13.98
N GLY A 78 -13.05 9.39 -14.55
CA GLY A 78 -13.67 10.71 -14.72
C GLY A 78 -13.95 11.42 -13.41
N TYR A 79 -14.42 10.68 -12.42
CA TYR A 79 -14.66 11.17 -11.06
C TYR A 79 -13.35 11.66 -10.42
N ILE A 80 -12.30 10.85 -10.50
CA ILE A 80 -10.99 11.19 -9.95
C ILE A 80 -10.42 12.45 -10.63
N LYS A 81 -10.45 12.50 -11.96
CA LYS A 81 -9.96 13.65 -12.73
C LYS A 81 -10.71 14.94 -12.41
N ALA A 82 -12.05 14.87 -12.23
CA ALA A 82 -12.85 16.02 -11.88
C ALA A 82 -12.41 16.64 -10.55
N PHE A 83 -12.20 15.83 -9.51
CA PHE A 83 -11.72 16.32 -8.22
C PHE A 83 -10.30 16.87 -8.27
N LEU A 84 -9.41 16.25 -9.02
CA LEU A 84 -8.04 16.74 -9.18
C LEU A 84 -7.98 18.09 -9.88
N LYS A 85 -8.84 18.32 -10.88
CA LYS A 85 -8.91 19.57 -11.65
C LYS A 85 -9.62 20.70 -10.92
N SER A 86 -10.75 20.40 -10.29
CA SER A 86 -11.58 21.40 -9.63
C SER A 86 -11.14 21.73 -8.20
N GLY A 87 -10.58 20.73 -7.50
CA GLY A 87 -10.33 20.82 -6.06
C GLY A 87 -11.60 20.96 -5.24
N THR A 88 -11.45 21.26 -3.98
CA THR A 88 -12.51 21.61 -3.03
C THR A 88 -12.03 22.75 -2.14
N GLU A 89 -12.82 23.19 -1.16
CA GLU A 89 -12.37 24.20 -0.20
C GLU A 89 -11.08 23.81 0.56
N VAL A 90 -10.90 22.52 0.80
CA VAL A 90 -9.74 21.97 1.56
C VAL A 90 -8.71 21.32 0.62
N MET A 91 -9.17 20.65 -0.43
CA MET A 91 -8.31 19.98 -1.39
C MET A 91 -7.86 20.98 -2.46
N PRO A 92 -6.55 21.21 -2.65
CA PRO A 92 -6.04 22.12 -3.68
C PRO A 92 -6.31 21.58 -5.09
N LYS A 93 -6.27 22.48 -6.07
CA LYS A 93 -6.30 22.12 -7.49
C LYS A 93 -4.94 21.66 -7.95
N PHE A 94 -4.90 20.60 -8.72
CA PHE A 94 -3.68 20.07 -9.29
C PHE A 94 -3.70 20.21 -10.82
N GLN A 95 -2.62 20.73 -11.37
CA GLN A 95 -2.39 20.77 -12.82
C GLN A 95 -1.52 19.57 -13.20
N LEU A 96 -2.15 18.41 -13.36
CA LEU A 96 -1.49 17.19 -13.78
C LEU A 96 -1.57 17.10 -15.31
N THR A 97 -0.44 16.76 -15.95
CA THR A 97 -0.42 16.45 -17.38
C THR A 97 -1.14 15.13 -17.63
N GLU A 98 -2.05 15.12 -18.57
CA GLU A 98 -2.73 13.91 -19.03
C GLU A 98 -1.77 13.16 -19.97
N ASN A 99 -1.10 12.14 -19.44
CA ASN A 99 -0.33 11.18 -20.25
C ASN A 99 -1.02 9.83 -20.18
#